data_9d5510fd525a437e1a813f0c18dd4087
#
_entry.id   9d5510fd525a437e1a813f0c18dd4087
#
_cell.length_a   1.000
_cell.length_b   1.000
_cell.length_c   1.000
_cell.angle_alpha   90.00
_cell.angle_beta   90.00
_cell.angle_gamma   90.00
#
_symmetry.space_group_name_H-M   'P 1'
#
loop_
_entity.id
_entity.type
_entity.pdbx_description
1 polymer ?
#
loop_
_entity_poly.entity_id
_entity_poly.type
_entity_poly.pdbx_seq_one_letter_code
_entity_poly.pdbx_strand_id
1 'polypeptide(L)'
;MNNISDLQIGKAGEYMVCADLIIKGFIAFPSEQGLPFDIVFEHNNRLFKVQVKTTRGLRNVLQRKNPIKSYVFNIKRCGKKNKKRTTDTSCDIFALVAIDSKQIGYLINKDVRQTMIFRPDCNKGTYKDENTKRNTTGTYLSELTIEKVLCQIQ
;
A
#
# COMPACT_ATOMS: atom_id res chain seq x y z
N MET A 1 1.34 -3.15 -28.77
CA MET A 1 1.17 -3.45 -27.32
C MET A 1 -0.05 -2.71 -26.82
N ASN A 2 -1.01 -3.40 -26.24
CA ASN A 2 -2.20 -2.75 -25.67
C ASN A 2 -1.78 -1.88 -24.49
N ASN A 3 -2.14 -0.60 -24.54
CA ASN A 3 -1.83 0.35 -23.45
C ASN A 3 -2.73 0.01 -22.26
N ILE A 4 -2.17 -0.64 -21.24
CA ILE A 4 -2.91 -1.01 -20.03
C ILE A 4 -3.30 0.27 -19.29
N SER A 5 -4.60 0.48 -19.06
CA SER A 5 -5.13 1.66 -18.36
C SER A 5 -4.78 1.63 -16.85
N ASP A 6 -4.84 2.79 -16.18
CA ASP A 6 -4.63 2.85 -14.73
C ASP A 6 -5.73 2.12 -13.96
N LEU A 7 -6.95 2.06 -14.51
CA LEU A 7 -8.04 1.29 -13.93
C LEU A 7 -7.74 -0.21 -13.94
N GLN A 8 -7.21 -0.74 -15.05
CA GLN A 8 -6.80 -2.14 -15.15
C GLN A 8 -5.66 -2.47 -14.19
N ILE A 9 -4.68 -1.57 -14.05
CA ILE A 9 -3.59 -1.73 -13.07
C ILE A 9 -4.12 -1.73 -11.64
N GLY A 10 -5.05 -0.83 -11.31
CA GLY A 10 -5.72 -0.84 -10.01
C GLY A 10 -6.41 -2.17 -9.73
N LYS A 11 -7.19 -2.65 -10.69
CA LYS A 11 -7.93 -3.92 -10.57
C LYS A 11 -7.01 -5.13 -10.46
N ALA A 12 -5.89 -5.15 -11.19
CA ALA A 12 -4.88 -6.19 -11.06
C ALA A 12 -4.29 -6.22 -9.64
N GLY A 13 -4.01 -5.05 -9.04
CA GLY A 13 -3.55 -4.97 -7.66
C GLY A 13 -4.57 -5.51 -6.66
N GLU A 14 -5.86 -5.23 -6.83
CA GLU A 14 -6.92 -5.80 -5.98
C GLU A 14 -6.92 -7.33 -6.03
N TYR A 15 -6.85 -7.93 -7.23
CA TYR A 15 -6.77 -9.39 -7.37
C TYR A 15 -5.50 -9.97 -6.75
N MET A 16 -4.35 -9.29 -6.88
CA MET A 16 -3.11 -9.73 -6.23
C MET A 16 -3.23 -9.74 -4.72
N VAL A 17 -3.82 -8.71 -4.10
CA VAL A 17 -4.05 -8.65 -2.65
C VAL A 17 -5.00 -9.75 -2.20
N CYS A 18 -6.09 -9.96 -2.92
CA CYS A 18 -7.04 -11.02 -2.61
C CYS A 18 -6.36 -12.39 -2.66
N ALA A 19 -5.59 -12.67 -3.70
CA ALA A 19 -4.85 -13.92 -3.85
C ALA A 19 -3.79 -14.10 -2.74
N ASP A 20 -3.05 -13.04 -2.39
CA ASP A 20 -2.05 -13.08 -1.31
C ASP A 20 -2.68 -13.43 0.04
N LEU A 21 -3.81 -12.82 0.37
CA LEU A 21 -4.55 -13.12 1.61
C LEU A 21 -5.07 -14.56 1.63
N ILE A 22 -5.61 -15.06 0.51
CA ILE A 22 -6.07 -16.45 0.40
C ILE A 22 -4.91 -17.45 0.55
N ILE A 23 -3.78 -17.19 -0.09
CA ILE A 23 -2.57 -18.05 0.03
C ILE A 23 -2.06 -18.08 1.47
N LYS A 24 -2.21 -16.99 2.22
CA LYS A 24 -1.88 -16.92 3.66
C LYS A 24 -2.92 -17.55 4.59
N GLY A 25 -3.97 -18.14 4.03
CA GLY A 25 -4.98 -18.89 4.78
C GLY A 25 -6.17 -18.06 5.27
N PHE A 26 -6.31 -16.80 4.83
CA PHE A 26 -7.49 -15.98 5.16
C PHE A 26 -8.64 -16.25 4.19
N ILE A 27 -9.88 -16.14 4.68
CA ILE A 27 -11.05 -16.04 3.82
C ILE A 27 -11.12 -14.60 3.32
N ALA A 28 -10.82 -14.36 2.04
CA ALA A 28 -10.78 -13.04 1.44
C ALA A 28 -11.55 -12.99 0.12
N PHE A 29 -12.21 -11.87 -0.15
CA PHE A 29 -12.98 -11.67 -1.37
C PHE A 29 -12.98 -10.18 -1.77
N PRO A 30 -13.06 -9.87 -3.09
CA PRO A 30 -13.23 -8.51 -3.57
C PRO A 30 -14.57 -7.93 -3.13
N SER A 31 -14.60 -6.63 -2.83
CA SER A 31 -15.84 -5.92 -2.54
C SER A 31 -16.61 -5.59 -3.82
N GLU A 32 -17.89 -5.26 -3.66
CA GLU A 32 -18.71 -4.74 -4.75
C GLU A 32 -18.24 -3.34 -5.19
N GLN A 33 -18.42 -3.06 -6.47
CA GLN A 33 -18.08 -1.76 -7.04
C GLN A 33 -18.89 -0.63 -6.39
N GLY A 34 -18.19 0.44 -6.02
CA GLY A 34 -18.81 1.61 -5.37
C GLY A 34 -18.70 1.64 -3.85
N LEU A 35 -18.22 0.56 -3.23
CA LEU A 35 -17.85 0.57 -1.82
C LEU A 35 -16.53 1.33 -1.60
N PRO A 36 -16.31 1.92 -0.42
CA PRO A 36 -15.11 2.70 -0.12
C PRO A 36 -13.89 1.85 0.27
N PHE A 37 -13.93 0.55 0.01
CA PHE A 37 -12.85 -0.42 0.20
C PHE A 37 -12.89 -1.46 -0.94
N ASP A 38 -11.78 -2.13 -1.19
CA ASP A 38 -11.62 -2.97 -2.37
C ASP A 38 -11.68 -4.47 -2.03
N ILE A 39 -11.26 -4.85 -0.83
CA ILE A 39 -11.20 -6.25 -0.36
C ILE A 39 -11.78 -6.32 1.05
N VAL A 40 -12.41 -7.45 1.36
CA VAL A 40 -12.76 -7.85 2.72
C VAL A 40 -12.09 -9.18 3.02
N PHE A 41 -11.54 -9.34 4.22
CA PHE A 41 -11.10 -10.63 4.71
C PHE A 41 -11.50 -10.85 6.17
N GLU A 42 -11.62 -12.12 6.55
CA GLU A 42 -11.96 -12.53 7.90
C GLU A 42 -10.72 -12.96 8.67
N HIS A 43 -10.61 -12.52 9.93
CA HIS A 43 -9.63 -13.00 10.89
C HIS A 43 -10.19 -12.92 12.31
N ASN A 44 -10.15 -14.03 13.05
CA ASN A 44 -10.65 -14.14 14.42
C ASN A 44 -12.13 -13.68 14.56
N ASN A 45 -13.02 -14.16 13.69
CA ASN A 45 -14.45 -13.82 13.62
C ASN A 45 -14.73 -12.32 13.41
N ARG A 46 -13.77 -11.56 12.91
CA ARG A 46 -13.90 -10.15 12.54
C ARG A 46 -13.58 -9.95 11.06
N LEU A 47 -14.40 -9.13 10.41
CA LEU A 47 -14.18 -8.70 9.03
C LEU A 47 -13.32 -7.43 8.99
N PHE A 48 -12.26 -7.47 8.20
CA PHE A 48 -11.37 -6.34 7.94
C PHE A 48 -11.57 -5.81 6.54
N LYS A 49 -11.68 -4.49 6.42
CA LYS A 49 -11.82 -3.76 5.16
C LYS A 49 -10.46 -3.28 4.69
N VAL A 50 -10.09 -3.64 3.47
CA VAL A 50 -8.79 -3.30 2.87
C VAL A 50 -9.01 -2.38 1.68
N GLN A 51 -8.33 -1.24 1.67
CA GLN A 51 -8.20 -0.36 0.51
C GLN A 51 -6.88 -0.66 -0.21
N VAL A 52 -6.93 -0.91 -1.50
CA VAL A 52 -5.74 -1.21 -2.30
C VAL A 52 -5.23 0.04 -3.02
N LYS A 53 -3.93 0.24 -3.01
CA LYS A 53 -3.24 1.27 -3.80
C LYS A 53 -2.14 0.62 -4.62
N THR A 54 -2.20 0.79 -5.92
CA THR A 54 -1.31 0.12 -6.86
C THR A 54 -0.40 1.13 -7.57
N THR A 55 0.86 0.77 -7.75
CA THR A 55 1.80 1.48 -8.62
C THR A 55 2.34 0.53 -9.69
N ARG A 56 2.56 1.04 -10.90
CA ARG A 56 3.15 0.26 -12.01
C ARG A 56 4.58 -0.17 -11.71
N GLY A 57 5.33 0.70 -10.99
CA GLY A 57 6.73 0.46 -10.70
C GLY A 57 7.43 1.68 -10.12
N LEU A 58 8.75 1.62 -10.15
CA LEU A 58 9.64 2.64 -9.63
C LEU A 58 9.54 3.96 -10.41
N ARG A 59 9.54 5.07 -9.71
CA ARG A 59 9.63 6.41 -10.29
C ARG A 59 10.59 7.30 -9.53
N ASN A 60 11.13 8.34 -10.20
CA ASN A 60 11.99 9.33 -9.57
C ASN A 60 11.17 10.19 -8.59
N VAL A 61 11.72 10.41 -7.39
CA VAL A 61 11.15 11.35 -6.42
C VAL A 61 11.77 12.71 -6.70
N LEU A 62 11.04 13.57 -7.43
CA LEU A 62 11.53 14.82 -8.04
C LEU A 62 12.07 15.88 -7.07
N GLN A 63 11.83 15.75 -5.76
CA GLN A 63 12.20 16.77 -4.77
C GLN A 63 13.58 16.55 -4.12
N ARG A 64 14.40 15.63 -4.62
CA ARG A 64 15.73 15.33 -4.05
C ARG A 64 16.83 15.73 -5.01
N LYS A 65 17.92 16.29 -4.46
CA LYS A 65 19.13 16.66 -5.21
C LYS A 65 19.73 15.49 -5.99
N ASN A 66 19.59 14.27 -5.45
CA ASN A 66 19.92 13.01 -6.10
C ASN A 66 18.67 12.10 -6.04
N PRO A 67 17.82 12.07 -7.07
CA PRO A 67 16.58 11.30 -7.05
C PRO A 67 16.89 9.80 -7.08
N ILE A 68 16.44 9.11 -6.04
CA ILE A 68 16.46 7.64 -6.00
C ILE A 68 15.12 7.16 -6.51
N LYS A 69 15.13 6.18 -7.43
CA LYS A 69 13.92 5.50 -7.87
C LYS A 69 13.26 4.80 -6.69
N SER A 70 11.99 5.05 -6.49
CA SER A 70 11.22 4.53 -5.36
C SER A 70 9.79 4.19 -5.78
N TYR A 71 9.15 3.30 -5.04
CA TYR A 71 7.70 3.09 -5.13
C TYR A 71 7.00 4.23 -4.42
N VAL A 72 6.10 4.91 -5.12
CA VAL A 72 5.36 6.05 -4.58
C VAL A 72 3.86 5.78 -4.66
N PHE A 73 3.19 5.83 -3.52
CA PHE A 73 1.76 5.61 -3.39
C PHE A 73 1.08 6.88 -2.90
N ASN A 74 0.09 7.36 -3.64
CA ASN A 74 -0.78 8.46 -3.22
C ASN A 74 -1.99 7.86 -2.50
N ILE A 75 -1.98 7.89 -1.16
CA ILE A 75 -2.98 7.24 -0.32
C ILE A 75 -4.24 8.08 -0.20
N LYS A 76 -4.08 9.37 0.10
CA LYS A 76 -5.19 10.27 0.40
C LYS A 76 -5.51 11.13 -0.81
N ARG A 77 -6.79 11.17 -1.20
CA ARG A 77 -7.24 12.08 -2.25
C ARG A 77 -7.15 13.52 -1.75
N CYS A 78 -6.62 14.41 -2.59
CA CYS A 78 -6.75 15.84 -2.35
C CYS A 78 -8.22 16.22 -2.46
N GLY A 79 -8.80 16.81 -1.40
CA GLY A 79 -10.13 17.39 -1.48
C GLY A 79 -10.16 18.49 -2.54
N LYS A 80 -11.25 18.58 -3.33
CA LYS A 80 -11.50 19.72 -4.22
C LYS A 80 -11.63 20.98 -3.35
N LYS A 81 -10.91 22.05 -3.74
CA LYS A 81 -10.98 23.42 -3.18
C LYS A 81 -11.28 23.47 -1.66
N ASN A 82 -10.23 23.65 -0.85
CA ASN A 82 -10.29 24.03 0.57
C ASN A 82 -10.99 23.09 1.57
N LYS A 83 -11.41 21.89 1.20
CA LYS A 83 -11.89 20.91 2.18
C LYS A 83 -10.68 20.24 2.86
N LYS A 84 -10.65 20.30 4.21
CA LYS A 84 -9.67 19.53 5.02
C LYS A 84 -9.67 18.08 4.56
N ARG A 85 -8.47 17.53 4.33
CA ARG A 85 -8.26 16.13 3.96
C ARG A 85 -8.79 15.25 5.08
N THR A 86 -9.94 14.64 4.87
CA THR A 86 -10.45 13.62 5.78
C THR A 86 -9.58 12.38 5.62
N THR A 87 -9.09 11.85 6.72
CA THR A 87 -8.61 10.47 6.81
C THR A 87 -9.76 9.59 6.33
N ASP A 88 -9.51 8.76 5.33
CA ASP A 88 -10.52 7.80 4.88
C ASP A 88 -10.70 6.78 6.01
N THR A 89 -11.75 6.93 6.80
CA THR A 89 -12.10 6.04 7.91
C THR A 89 -12.87 4.81 7.43
N SER A 90 -13.03 4.68 6.12
CA SER A 90 -13.85 3.63 5.51
C SER A 90 -13.17 2.27 5.42
N CYS A 91 -11.86 2.19 5.68
CA CYS A 91 -11.09 0.94 5.69
C CYS A 91 -10.24 0.81 6.96
N ASP A 92 -9.94 -0.43 7.35
CA ASP A 92 -9.08 -0.76 8.49
C ASP A 92 -7.60 -0.78 8.08
N ILE A 93 -7.32 -1.28 6.87
CA ILE A 93 -5.99 -1.60 6.37
C ILE A 93 -5.82 -1.04 4.96
N PHE A 94 -4.62 -0.55 4.65
CA PHE A 94 -4.17 -0.27 3.30
C PHE A 94 -3.24 -1.37 2.80
N ALA A 95 -3.48 -1.86 1.59
CA ALA A 95 -2.57 -2.72 0.85
C ALA A 95 -1.91 -1.93 -0.29
N LEU A 96 -0.59 -1.93 -0.33
CA LEU A 96 0.24 -1.21 -1.29
C LEU A 96 0.89 -2.20 -2.24
N VAL A 97 0.57 -2.12 -3.52
CA VAL A 97 0.99 -3.10 -4.53
C VAL A 97 1.93 -2.47 -5.55
N ALA A 98 3.13 -3.02 -5.69
CA ALA A 98 4.08 -2.73 -6.75
C ALA A 98 4.00 -3.84 -7.82
N ILE A 99 3.41 -3.54 -8.98
CA ILE A 99 3.11 -4.55 -10.03
C ILE A 99 4.38 -5.13 -10.63
N ASP A 100 5.39 -4.31 -10.90
CA ASP A 100 6.64 -4.70 -11.55
C ASP A 100 7.43 -5.75 -10.73
N SER A 101 7.44 -5.60 -9.41
CA SER A 101 8.12 -6.51 -8.48
C SER A 101 7.20 -7.52 -7.81
N LYS A 102 5.89 -7.44 -8.08
CA LYS A 102 4.83 -8.26 -7.47
C LYS A 102 4.85 -8.22 -5.92
N GLN A 103 5.31 -7.11 -5.35
CA GLN A 103 5.37 -6.91 -3.91
C GLN A 103 4.09 -6.30 -3.37
N ILE A 104 3.68 -6.76 -2.19
CA ILE A 104 2.53 -6.25 -1.45
C ILE A 104 2.98 -5.89 -0.05
N GLY A 105 2.66 -4.68 0.39
CA GLY A 105 2.86 -4.23 1.76
C GLY A 105 1.54 -3.86 2.41
N TYR A 106 1.37 -4.14 3.69
CA TYR A 106 0.17 -3.85 4.46
C TYR A 106 0.44 -2.84 5.56
N LEU A 107 -0.46 -1.90 5.77
CA LEU A 107 -0.40 -0.87 6.80
C LEU A 107 -1.76 -0.65 7.44
N ILE A 108 -1.77 -0.40 8.75
CA ILE A 108 -2.99 0.06 9.44
C ILE A 108 -3.33 1.46 8.94
N ASN A 109 -4.63 1.74 8.79
CA ASN A 109 -5.10 3.04 8.31
C ASN A 109 -4.56 4.24 9.11
N LYS A 110 -4.41 4.11 10.41
CA LYS A 110 -3.85 5.18 11.27
C LYS A 110 -2.39 5.54 10.96
N ASP A 111 -1.61 4.61 10.40
CA ASP A 111 -0.19 4.77 10.14
C ASP A 111 0.12 5.32 8.74
N VAL A 112 -0.91 5.45 7.87
CA VAL A 112 -0.71 5.94 6.52
C VAL A 112 -0.66 7.47 6.46
N ARG A 113 0.29 7.97 5.66
CA ARG A 113 0.41 9.38 5.30
C ARG A 113 -0.26 9.63 3.96
N GLN A 114 -0.36 10.88 3.56
CA GLN A 114 -0.91 11.27 2.26
C GLN A 114 -0.16 10.61 1.09
N THR A 115 1.15 10.58 1.16
CA THR A 115 2.04 9.94 0.19
C THR A 115 3.00 9.03 0.94
N MET A 116 3.08 7.77 0.55
CA MET A 116 4.00 6.79 1.08
C MET A 116 5.07 6.50 0.02
N ILE A 117 6.32 6.43 0.44
CA ILE A 117 7.48 6.22 -0.44
C ILE A 117 8.33 5.10 0.13
N PHE A 118 8.59 4.07 -0.69
CA PHE A 118 9.38 2.90 -0.31
C PHE A 118 10.52 2.69 -1.28
N ARG A 119 11.68 2.28 -0.77
CA ARG A 119 12.81 1.89 -1.58
C ARG A 119 12.60 0.48 -2.17
N PRO A 120 13.15 0.18 -3.35
CA PRO A 120 13.15 -1.18 -3.87
C PRO A 120 14.08 -2.08 -3.05
N ASP A 121 13.71 -3.36 -2.88
CA ASP A 121 14.46 -4.33 -2.07
C ASP A 121 15.89 -4.57 -2.57
N CYS A 122 16.16 -4.36 -3.87
CA CYS A 122 17.52 -4.45 -4.42
C CYS A 122 18.50 -3.44 -3.79
N ASN A 123 17.99 -2.40 -3.12
CA ASN A 123 18.81 -1.41 -2.42
C ASN A 123 19.00 -1.71 -0.93
N LYS A 124 18.55 -2.88 -0.44
CA LYS A 124 18.80 -3.31 0.95
C LYS A 124 20.31 -3.41 1.21
N GLY A 125 20.76 -2.79 2.29
CA GLY A 125 22.17 -2.77 2.67
C GLY A 125 23.06 -1.78 1.91
N THR A 126 22.54 -1.08 0.88
CA THR A 126 23.33 -0.10 0.10
C THR A 126 23.48 1.24 0.81
N TYR A 127 22.55 1.57 1.73
CA TYR A 127 22.55 2.82 2.49
C TYR A 127 22.78 2.53 3.96
N LYS A 128 23.92 2.95 4.49
CA LYS A 128 24.13 3.06 5.94
C LYS A 128 23.31 4.24 6.43
N ASP A 129 22.15 3.97 7.01
CA ASP A 129 21.26 4.98 7.60
C ASP A 129 21.77 5.43 8.99
N GLU A 130 23.08 5.69 9.15
CA GLU A 130 23.65 6.12 10.42
C GLU A 130 23.19 7.52 10.86
N ASN A 131 22.51 8.29 9.99
CA ASN A 131 22.19 9.70 10.28
C ASN A 131 20.74 10.12 10.02
N THR A 132 19.81 9.25 9.71
CA THR A 132 18.41 9.67 9.55
C THR A 132 17.55 9.22 10.75
N LYS A 133 17.50 10.05 11.80
CA LYS A 133 16.50 10.03 12.88
C LYS A 133 15.04 10.22 12.36
N ARG A 134 14.74 9.79 11.16
CA ARG A 134 13.38 9.78 10.64
C ARG A 134 12.81 8.40 10.91
N ASN A 135 11.90 8.32 11.87
CA ASN A 135 10.99 7.19 12.10
C ASN A 135 10.20 6.92 10.81
N THR A 136 10.82 6.33 9.82
CA THR A 136 10.15 5.74 8.67
C THR A 136 9.77 4.34 9.08
N THR A 137 8.54 4.17 9.52
CA THR A 137 7.89 2.87 9.60
C THR A 137 8.02 2.19 8.23
N GLY A 138 8.91 1.22 8.12
CA GLY A 138 9.16 0.47 6.90
C GLY A 138 9.93 1.27 5.84
N THR A 139 11.22 0.93 5.66
CA THR A 139 12.02 1.45 4.54
C THR A 139 11.71 0.71 3.24
N TYR A 140 11.25 -0.53 3.35
CA TYR A 140 11.01 -1.44 2.23
C TYR A 140 9.58 -1.99 2.28
N LEU A 141 8.97 -2.13 1.09
CA LEU A 141 7.60 -2.62 0.99
C LEU A 141 7.44 -4.05 1.52
N SER A 142 8.44 -4.90 1.29
CA SER A 142 8.49 -6.29 1.76
C SER A 142 8.50 -6.45 3.29
N GLU A 143 8.80 -5.41 4.04
CA GLU A 143 8.81 -5.44 5.51
C GLU A 143 7.43 -5.22 6.13
N LEU A 144 6.48 -4.79 5.33
CA LEU A 144 5.11 -4.46 5.73
C LEU A 144 4.20 -5.67 5.54
N THR A 145 4.28 -6.66 6.40
CA THR A 145 3.51 -7.89 6.27
C THR A 145 2.15 -7.80 6.96
N ILE A 146 1.17 -8.61 6.51
CA ILE A 146 -0.17 -8.62 7.10
C ILE A 146 -0.13 -9.09 8.56
N GLU A 147 0.76 -10.02 8.89
CA GLU A 147 0.93 -10.56 10.25
C GLU A 147 1.32 -9.44 11.23
N LYS A 148 2.24 -8.55 10.83
CA LYS A 148 2.62 -7.38 11.65
C LYS A 148 1.43 -6.45 11.89
N VAL A 149 0.59 -6.25 10.89
CA VAL A 149 -0.62 -5.43 10.99
C VAL A 149 -1.61 -6.07 11.97
N LEU A 150 -1.85 -7.36 11.84
CA LEU A 150 -2.78 -8.08 12.71
C LEU A 150 -2.33 -8.10 14.17
N CYS A 151 -1.03 -8.25 14.44
CA CYS A 151 -0.48 -8.11 15.80
C CYS A 151 -0.70 -6.74 16.45
N GLN A 152 -0.89 -5.69 15.65
CA GLN A 152 -1.12 -4.33 16.16
C GLN A 152 -2.61 -3.98 16.35
N ILE A 153 -3.52 -4.78 15.79
CA ILE A 153 -4.97 -4.55 15.84
C ILE A 153 -5.61 -5.37 16.98
N GLN A 154 -4.89 -6.36 17.48
CA GLN A 154 -5.27 -7.08 18.70
C GLN A 154 -5.12 -6.18 19.92
#